data_67057f028d20746e4b7f8608c04cb47c
#
_entry.id   67057f028d20746e4b7f8608c04cb47c
#
_cell.length_a   1.000
_cell.length_b   1.000
_cell.length_c   1.000
_cell.angle_alpha   90.00
_cell.angle_beta   90.00
_cell.angle_gamma   90.00
#
_symmetry.space_group_name_H-M   'P 1'
#
loop_
_entity.id
_entity.type
_entity.pdbx_description
1 polymer ?
#
loop_
_entity_poly.entity_id
_entity_poly.type
_entity_poly.pdbx_seq_one_letter_code
_entity_poly.pdbx_strand_id
1 'polypeptide(L)'
;MSEKRRDKRNRILHQGEVQLADGRYRFKYLDNAGEAHYVYSWRLDKNDRTPVGRKKDLSLREKERQIQADLFDQIAANGGNYTVLELVEKYIATKTGVRDSTRAGYQTVINFLKKDPMGKQRIDKVKLSDARLWLIKLQKEKGKSYSAIHSIRGVVRPAFRMAVEDDLIRKNPFDFELATVIVNDSVTREAISREQERRFLKFIQEDWHFSRYYEGIFILFKTGMRISEFCGLTKKNIDFKHRCIVVDHQLIRTAKMEYVIEEPKTESGTRKIPMTPEVEACFRTILKKRSTPKIEPVVGGLSGFLYLDKNGRPMVALHWEKYFEHIVEKYNKTYKEELPKITPHVCRHTFCSNMARSGMNPKTLQYIMGHSDISVTLNTYTHLGFEDAEAEVRRICAG
;
A
#
# COMPACT_ATOMS: atom_id res chain seq x y z
N MET A 1 62.72 -13.84 -19.77
CA MET A 1 61.44 -14.45 -19.32
C MET A 1 61.17 -14.04 -17.90
N SER A 2 60.07 -13.38 -17.59
CA SER A 2 59.75 -12.94 -16.22
C SER A 2 59.51 -14.19 -15.35
N GLU A 3 60.23 -14.27 -14.22
CA GLU A 3 60.11 -15.36 -13.27
C GLU A 3 58.68 -15.41 -12.69
N LYS A 4 57.99 -16.54 -12.85
CA LYS A 4 56.62 -16.72 -12.39
C LYS A 4 56.58 -16.69 -10.86
N ARG A 5 55.87 -15.75 -10.26
CA ARG A 5 55.67 -15.65 -8.80
C ARG A 5 55.02 -16.93 -8.27
N ARG A 6 55.55 -17.43 -7.13
CA ARG A 6 55.03 -18.64 -6.48
C ARG A 6 54.69 -18.39 -5.02
N ASP A 7 53.76 -19.17 -4.49
CA ASP A 7 53.43 -19.16 -3.08
C ASP A 7 54.40 -20.07 -2.28
N LYS A 8 54.25 -20.10 -0.95
CA LYS A 8 55.08 -20.96 -0.05
C LYS A 8 54.94 -22.48 -0.33
N ARG A 9 53.91 -22.88 -1.10
CA ARG A 9 53.65 -24.26 -1.56
C ARG A 9 54.12 -24.49 -3.00
N ASN A 10 54.94 -23.60 -3.54
CA ASN A 10 55.48 -23.65 -4.89
C ASN A 10 54.40 -23.56 -6.03
N ARG A 11 53.19 -23.08 -5.73
CA ARG A 11 52.11 -22.89 -6.74
C ARG A 11 52.27 -21.55 -7.46
N ILE A 12 51.98 -21.52 -8.73
CA ILE A 12 52.04 -20.30 -9.55
C ILE A 12 50.93 -19.36 -9.13
N LEU A 13 51.27 -18.12 -8.82
CA LEU A 13 50.33 -17.03 -8.56
C LEU A 13 50.06 -16.28 -9.86
N HIS A 14 48.77 -16.01 -10.13
CA HIS A 14 48.32 -15.25 -11.29
C HIS A 14 48.62 -13.75 -11.12
N GLN A 15 48.42 -12.98 -12.18
CA GLN A 15 48.55 -11.52 -12.13
C GLN A 15 47.53 -10.94 -11.11
N GLY A 16 47.97 -10.09 -10.21
CA GLY A 16 47.16 -9.54 -9.13
C GLY A 16 47.15 -10.37 -7.83
N GLU A 17 47.47 -11.69 -7.88
CA GLU A 17 47.53 -12.55 -6.71
C GLU A 17 48.86 -12.36 -5.96
N VAL A 18 48.82 -12.34 -4.62
CA VAL A 18 49.96 -12.26 -3.72
C VAL A 18 49.67 -13.07 -2.46
N GLN A 19 50.62 -13.82 -1.95
CA GLN A 19 50.58 -14.39 -0.60
C GLN A 19 51.21 -13.42 0.40
N LEU A 20 50.49 -13.03 1.43
CA LEU A 20 50.95 -12.14 2.49
C LEU A 20 51.79 -12.89 3.53
N ALA A 21 52.52 -12.15 4.36
CA ALA A 21 53.35 -12.71 5.42
C ALA A 21 52.56 -13.53 6.45
N ASP A 22 51.31 -13.12 6.74
CA ASP A 22 50.38 -13.80 7.65
C ASP A 22 49.77 -15.09 7.07
N GLY A 23 50.06 -15.43 5.82
CA GLY A 23 49.58 -16.62 5.13
C GLY A 23 48.29 -16.42 4.34
N ARG A 24 47.63 -15.26 4.41
CA ARG A 24 46.48 -14.94 3.56
C ARG A 24 46.96 -14.71 2.12
N TYR A 25 46.03 -14.98 1.20
CA TYR A 25 46.16 -14.59 -0.21
C TYR A 25 45.38 -13.32 -0.44
N ARG A 26 45.92 -12.42 -1.28
CA ARG A 26 45.33 -11.16 -1.70
C ARG A 26 45.28 -11.11 -3.23
N PHE A 27 44.15 -10.69 -3.78
CA PHE A 27 43.98 -10.35 -5.19
C PHE A 27 43.70 -8.86 -5.33
N LYS A 28 44.46 -8.18 -6.21
CA LYS A 28 44.27 -6.79 -6.60
C LYS A 28 43.57 -6.75 -7.97
N TYR A 29 42.51 -6.00 -8.08
CA TYR A 29 41.82 -5.73 -9.34
C TYR A 29 41.46 -4.25 -9.44
N LEU A 30 41.20 -3.77 -10.67
CA LEU A 30 40.60 -2.45 -10.94
C LEU A 30 39.15 -2.63 -11.22
N ASP A 31 38.32 -1.74 -10.72
CA ASP A 31 36.90 -1.68 -11.11
C ASP A 31 36.72 -0.96 -12.45
N ASN A 32 35.45 -0.84 -12.90
CA ASN A 32 35.12 -0.19 -14.17
C ASN A 32 35.40 1.32 -14.17
N ALA A 33 35.60 1.94 -13.00
CA ALA A 33 36.03 3.33 -12.85
C ALA A 33 37.55 3.48 -12.80
N GLY A 34 38.31 2.36 -12.81
CA GLY A 34 39.77 2.35 -12.72
C GLY A 34 40.30 2.40 -11.27
N GLU A 35 39.44 2.30 -10.26
CA GLU A 35 39.83 2.28 -8.86
C GLU A 35 40.37 0.90 -8.43
N ALA A 36 41.42 0.90 -7.61
CA ALA A 36 42.08 -0.32 -7.16
C ALA A 36 41.40 -0.91 -5.91
N HIS A 37 40.94 -2.15 -6.03
CA HIS A 37 40.35 -2.90 -4.94
C HIS A 37 41.13 -4.14 -4.58
N TYR A 38 40.93 -4.63 -3.34
CA TYR A 38 41.61 -5.78 -2.80
C TYR A 38 40.65 -6.75 -2.15
N VAL A 39 40.82 -8.05 -2.46
CA VAL A 39 40.09 -9.13 -1.78
C VAL A 39 41.07 -10.11 -1.16
N TYR A 40 40.66 -10.73 -0.07
CA TYR A 40 41.51 -11.61 0.73
C TYR A 40 40.84 -12.95 0.95
N SER A 41 41.66 -14.02 1.02
CA SER A 41 41.20 -15.35 1.44
C SER A 41 42.36 -16.10 2.13
N TRP A 42 42.02 -17.02 3.05
CA TRP A 42 42.96 -17.95 3.63
C TRP A 42 43.29 -19.12 2.69
N ARG A 43 42.51 -19.30 1.62
CA ARG A 43 42.69 -20.37 0.63
C ARG A 43 42.94 -19.78 -0.75
N LEU A 44 43.91 -20.34 -1.47
CA LEU A 44 44.13 -19.95 -2.86
C LEU A 44 43.07 -20.64 -3.78
N ASP A 45 42.94 -21.95 -3.64
CA ASP A 45 42.05 -22.78 -4.46
C ASP A 45 40.93 -23.40 -3.63
N LYS A 46 39.87 -23.85 -4.32
CA LYS A 46 38.65 -24.48 -3.73
C LYS A 46 39.02 -25.66 -2.82
N ASN A 47 40.02 -26.43 -3.20
CA ASN A 47 40.45 -27.66 -2.50
C ASN A 47 41.37 -27.40 -1.31
N ASP A 48 41.80 -26.16 -1.07
CA ASP A 48 42.65 -25.83 0.05
C ASP A 48 41.92 -26.00 1.39
N ARG A 49 42.57 -26.53 2.39
CA ARG A 49 42.05 -26.59 3.77
C ARG A 49 42.02 -25.21 4.40
N THR A 50 40.94 -24.88 5.06
CA THR A 50 40.87 -23.67 5.88
C THR A 50 41.71 -23.84 7.11
N PRO A 51 42.61 -22.89 7.47
CA PRO A 51 43.41 -22.98 8.68
C PRO A 51 42.56 -23.13 9.95
N VAL A 52 43.05 -23.87 10.92
CA VAL A 52 42.39 -24.12 12.21
C VAL A 52 42.05 -22.79 12.89
N GLY A 53 40.84 -22.67 13.42
CA GLY A 53 40.33 -21.44 14.07
C GLY A 53 39.89 -20.34 13.13
N ARG A 54 39.82 -20.57 11.81
CA ARG A 54 39.33 -19.60 10.82
C ARG A 54 37.99 -20.02 10.23
N LYS A 55 37.14 -19.03 9.99
CA LYS A 55 35.83 -19.26 9.36
C LYS A 55 36.01 -19.70 7.90
N LYS A 56 35.27 -20.73 7.48
CA LYS A 56 35.26 -21.20 6.09
C LYS A 56 34.67 -20.10 5.19
N ASP A 57 35.45 -19.69 4.18
CA ASP A 57 35.08 -18.70 3.17
C ASP A 57 35.46 -19.21 1.77
N LEU A 58 35.05 -18.50 0.71
CA LEU A 58 35.45 -18.80 -0.66
C LEU A 58 36.98 -18.67 -0.80
N SER A 59 37.60 -19.54 -1.63
CA SER A 59 38.99 -19.38 -2.00
C SER A 59 39.22 -18.09 -2.81
N LEU A 60 40.47 -17.63 -2.88
CA LEU A 60 40.81 -16.42 -3.62
C LEU A 60 40.39 -16.52 -5.08
N ARG A 61 40.62 -17.62 -5.75
CA ARG A 61 40.27 -17.85 -7.16
C ARG A 61 38.79 -18.04 -7.41
N GLU A 62 38.01 -18.46 -6.41
CA GLU A 62 36.57 -18.43 -6.50
C GLU A 62 36.04 -16.98 -6.46
N LYS A 63 36.63 -16.16 -5.55
CA LYS A 63 36.31 -14.72 -5.48
C LYS A 63 36.73 -13.98 -6.74
N GLU A 64 37.91 -14.28 -7.27
CA GLU A 64 38.43 -13.71 -8.52
C GLU A 64 37.50 -13.98 -9.70
N ARG A 65 37.05 -15.23 -9.87
CA ARG A 65 36.08 -15.57 -10.93
C ARG A 65 34.76 -14.82 -10.79
N GLN A 66 34.26 -14.65 -9.57
CA GLN A 66 33.06 -13.86 -9.33
C GLN A 66 33.27 -12.39 -9.71
N ILE A 67 34.39 -11.80 -9.26
CA ILE A 67 34.74 -10.40 -9.58
C ILE A 67 34.92 -10.19 -11.09
N GLN A 68 35.61 -11.09 -11.77
CA GLN A 68 35.79 -11.00 -13.23
C GLN A 68 34.46 -11.09 -13.97
N ALA A 69 33.55 -11.97 -13.53
CA ALA A 69 32.21 -12.06 -14.07
C ALA A 69 31.38 -10.77 -13.80
N ASP A 70 31.52 -10.19 -12.59
CA ASP A 70 30.85 -8.95 -12.23
C ASP A 70 31.40 -7.75 -13.04
N LEU A 71 32.71 -7.67 -13.23
CA LEU A 71 33.35 -6.64 -14.06
C LEU A 71 32.97 -6.79 -15.55
N PHE A 72 32.88 -8.03 -16.06
CA PHE A 72 32.45 -8.31 -17.42
C PHE A 72 30.98 -7.89 -17.64
N ASP A 73 30.11 -8.14 -16.68
CA ASP A 73 28.71 -7.75 -16.70
C ASP A 73 28.49 -6.27 -16.28
N GLN A 74 29.58 -5.49 -16.11
CA GLN A 74 29.57 -4.09 -15.66
C GLN A 74 28.90 -3.87 -14.29
N ILE A 75 28.75 -4.93 -13.49
CA ILE A 75 28.13 -4.85 -12.16
C ILE A 75 29.14 -4.26 -11.18
N ALA A 76 28.71 -3.29 -10.38
CA ALA A 76 29.55 -2.72 -9.31
C ALA A 76 29.96 -3.83 -8.33
N ALA A 77 31.26 -4.13 -8.26
CA ALA A 77 31.84 -5.28 -7.52
C ALA A 77 31.43 -5.37 -6.04
N ASN A 78 30.84 -4.33 -5.49
CA ASN A 78 30.40 -4.22 -4.09
C ASN A 78 28.97 -3.68 -3.92
N GLY A 79 28.10 -3.76 -4.94
CA GLY A 79 26.73 -3.24 -4.84
C GLY A 79 26.67 -1.75 -4.48
N GLY A 80 27.70 -0.96 -4.87
CA GLY A 80 27.80 0.46 -4.54
C GLY A 80 27.91 0.75 -3.03
N ASN A 81 28.22 -0.25 -2.17
CA ASN A 81 28.26 -0.17 -0.72
C ASN A 81 26.95 0.24 -0.02
N TYR A 82 25.82 0.22 -0.71
CA TYR A 82 24.53 0.60 -0.12
C TYR A 82 24.03 -0.42 0.89
N THR A 83 23.47 0.06 1.99
CA THR A 83 22.56 -0.70 2.85
C THR A 83 21.14 -0.73 2.25
N VAL A 84 20.30 -1.66 2.73
CA VAL A 84 18.89 -1.71 2.31
C VAL A 84 18.16 -0.40 2.61
N LEU A 85 18.45 0.23 3.75
CA LEU A 85 17.87 1.53 4.12
C LEU A 85 18.28 2.63 3.14
N GLU A 86 19.59 2.78 2.89
CA GLU A 86 20.13 3.79 1.97
C GLU A 86 19.60 3.60 0.53
N LEU A 87 19.48 2.34 0.09
CA LEU A 87 18.86 2.04 -1.21
C LEU A 87 17.40 2.48 -1.27
N VAL A 88 16.62 2.21 -0.23
CA VAL A 88 15.21 2.61 -0.14
C VAL A 88 15.09 4.13 -0.08
N GLU A 89 15.94 4.82 0.68
CA GLU A 89 15.96 6.29 0.72
C GLU A 89 16.33 6.89 -0.65
N LYS A 90 17.32 6.32 -1.36
CA LYS A 90 17.68 6.69 -2.74
C LYS A 90 16.48 6.49 -3.68
N TYR A 91 15.82 5.33 -3.64
CA TYR A 91 14.62 5.05 -4.45
C TYR A 91 13.50 6.06 -4.19
N ILE A 92 13.22 6.38 -2.95
CA ILE A 92 12.16 7.33 -2.59
C ILE A 92 12.53 8.74 -3.08
N ALA A 93 13.80 9.14 -3.03
CA ALA A 93 14.27 10.43 -3.54
C ALA A 93 14.05 10.59 -5.06
N THR A 94 14.01 9.50 -5.83
CA THR A 94 13.67 9.54 -7.27
C THR A 94 12.18 9.74 -7.53
N LYS A 95 11.32 9.66 -6.52
CA LYS A 95 9.87 9.79 -6.67
C LYS A 95 9.44 11.25 -6.55
N THR A 96 9.18 11.88 -7.69
CA THR A 96 8.61 13.22 -7.78
C THR A 96 7.09 13.17 -7.90
N GLY A 97 6.38 14.22 -7.47
CA GLY A 97 4.92 14.33 -7.65
C GLY A 97 4.06 13.36 -6.83
N VAL A 98 4.63 12.67 -5.83
CA VAL A 98 3.85 11.78 -4.96
C VAL A 98 3.00 12.55 -3.97
N ARG A 99 1.75 12.09 -3.74
CA ARG A 99 0.83 12.68 -2.75
C ARG A 99 1.37 12.55 -1.33
N ASP A 100 0.95 13.45 -0.44
CA ASP A 100 1.37 13.44 0.96
C ASP A 100 1.05 12.14 1.70
N SER A 101 -0.09 11.52 1.40
CA SER A 101 -0.45 10.20 1.95
C SER A 101 0.53 9.09 1.54
N THR A 102 1.01 9.11 0.29
CA THR A 102 2.03 8.17 -0.21
C THR A 102 3.38 8.46 0.44
N ARG A 103 3.74 9.74 0.56
CA ARG A 103 4.97 10.18 1.25
C ARG A 103 4.98 9.74 2.71
N ALA A 104 3.86 9.88 3.42
CA ALA A 104 3.70 9.39 4.79
C ALA A 104 3.87 7.86 4.88
N GLY A 105 3.34 7.11 3.90
CA GLY A 105 3.55 5.67 3.78
C GLY A 105 5.03 5.31 3.60
N TYR A 106 5.75 6.01 2.72
CA TYR A 106 7.20 5.84 2.55
C TYR A 106 7.97 6.14 3.84
N GLN A 107 7.62 7.22 4.54
CA GLN A 107 8.26 7.56 5.81
C GLN A 107 8.04 6.49 6.88
N THR A 108 6.87 5.85 6.90
CA THR A 108 6.58 4.72 7.79
C THR A 108 7.51 3.54 7.51
N VAL A 109 7.77 3.22 6.23
CA VAL A 109 8.69 2.15 5.84
C VAL A 109 10.15 2.51 6.20
N ILE A 110 10.58 3.75 5.95
CA ILE A 110 11.91 4.24 6.35
C ILE A 110 12.08 4.10 7.87
N ASN A 111 11.12 4.60 8.66
CA ASN A 111 11.18 4.53 10.13
C ASN A 111 11.20 3.09 10.65
N PHE A 112 10.52 2.18 9.95
CA PHE A 112 10.57 0.76 10.24
C PHE A 112 11.96 0.18 9.93
N LEU A 113 12.53 0.42 8.75
CA LEU A 113 13.86 -0.09 8.35
C LEU A 113 14.98 0.46 9.22
N LYS A 114 14.90 1.70 9.71
CA LYS A 114 15.88 2.27 10.65
C LYS A 114 16.03 1.44 11.94
N LYS A 115 14.93 0.79 12.37
CA LYS A 115 14.89 -0.03 13.59
C LYS A 115 15.10 -1.53 13.32
N ASP A 116 14.97 -1.96 12.07
CA ASP A 116 15.02 -3.36 11.68
C ASP A 116 16.44 -3.76 11.22
N PRO A 117 16.95 -4.95 11.63
CA PRO A 117 18.28 -5.43 11.21
C PRO A 117 18.43 -5.50 9.68
N MET A 118 17.35 -5.79 8.92
CA MET A 118 17.37 -5.83 7.47
C MET A 118 17.81 -4.48 6.88
N GLY A 119 17.38 -3.36 7.46
CA GLY A 119 17.75 -2.03 6.98
C GLY A 119 19.27 -1.75 7.01
N LYS A 120 19.99 -2.40 7.93
CA LYS A 120 21.44 -2.26 8.07
C LYS A 120 22.25 -3.23 7.21
N GLN A 121 21.58 -4.21 6.58
CA GLN A 121 22.28 -5.17 5.72
C GLN A 121 22.69 -4.52 4.41
N ARG A 122 23.85 -4.91 3.90
CA ARG A 122 24.29 -4.52 2.56
C ARG A 122 23.48 -5.24 1.49
N ILE A 123 23.08 -4.54 0.44
CA ILE A 123 22.23 -5.07 -0.61
C ILE A 123 22.85 -6.26 -1.35
N ASP A 124 24.19 -6.28 -1.51
CA ASP A 124 24.93 -7.36 -2.15
C ASP A 124 24.98 -8.67 -1.30
N LYS A 125 24.63 -8.58 -0.02
CA LYS A 125 24.59 -9.72 0.91
C LYS A 125 23.19 -10.29 1.12
N VAL A 126 22.16 -9.57 0.71
CA VAL A 126 20.76 -10.04 0.85
C VAL A 126 20.46 -11.07 -0.22
N LYS A 127 20.22 -12.31 0.20
CA LYS A 127 19.80 -13.41 -0.70
C LYS A 127 18.28 -13.56 -0.68
N LEU A 128 17.76 -14.27 -1.70
CA LEU A 128 16.35 -14.63 -1.79
C LEU A 128 15.81 -15.31 -0.52
N SER A 129 16.62 -16.24 0.05
CA SER A 129 16.28 -16.93 1.30
C SER A 129 16.18 -15.97 2.48
N ASP A 130 17.07 -15.00 2.57
CA ASP A 130 17.09 -14.02 3.66
C ASP A 130 15.88 -13.10 3.59
N ALA A 131 15.52 -12.65 2.38
CA ALA A 131 14.32 -11.86 2.13
C ALA A 131 13.03 -12.61 2.53
N ARG A 132 12.90 -13.88 2.13
CA ARG A 132 11.75 -14.73 2.51
C ARG A 132 11.67 -14.95 4.02
N LEU A 133 12.77 -15.35 4.64
CA LEU A 133 12.85 -15.58 6.10
C LEU A 133 12.53 -14.31 6.89
N TRP A 134 13.01 -13.16 6.41
CA TRP A 134 12.68 -11.88 7.03
C TRP A 134 11.18 -11.59 7.01
N LEU A 135 10.48 -11.77 5.87
CA LEU A 135 9.03 -11.56 5.80
C LEU A 135 8.26 -12.54 6.70
N ILE A 136 8.68 -13.81 6.76
CA ILE A 136 8.11 -14.80 7.67
C ILE A 136 8.26 -14.36 9.13
N LYS A 137 9.44 -13.88 9.53
CA LYS A 137 9.68 -13.35 10.88
C LYS A 137 8.84 -12.12 11.19
N LEU A 138 8.63 -11.24 10.21
CA LEU A 138 7.73 -10.09 10.38
C LEU A 138 6.31 -10.52 10.73
N GLN A 139 5.80 -11.57 10.10
CA GLN A 139 4.47 -12.09 10.39
C GLN A 139 4.44 -12.88 11.71
N LYS A 140 5.30 -13.88 11.85
CA LYS A 140 5.24 -14.84 12.96
C LYS A 140 5.77 -14.30 14.29
N GLU A 141 6.89 -13.57 14.26
CA GLU A 141 7.57 -13.12 15.47
C GLU A 141 7.18 -11.67 15.84
N LYS A 142 6.94 -10.80 14.84
CA LYS A 142 6.59 -9.39 15.09
C LYS A 142 5.09 -9.09 14.93
N GLY A 143 4.27 -10.10 14.67
CA GLY A 143 2.81 -9.98 14.58
C GLY A 143 2.32 -8.99 13.50
N LYS A 144 3.11 -8.75 12.44
CA LYS A 144 2.66 -7.86 11.36
C LYS A 144 1.67 -8.57 10.46
N SER A 145 0.54 -7.90 10.17
CA SER A 145 -0.45 -8.39 9.22
C SER A 145 0.12 -8.49 7.79
N TYR A 146 -0.48 -9.34 6.98
CA TYR A 146 -0.17 -9.44 5.54
C TYR A 146 -0.16 -8.08 4.84
N SER A 147 -1.17 -7.26 5.10
CA SER A 147 -1.29 -5.92 4.50
C SER A 147 -0.12 -4.99 4.88
N ALA A 148 0.34 -5.03 6.14
CA ALA A 148 1.49 -4.25 6.58
C ALA A 148 2.78 -4.72 5.90
N ILE A 149 2.98 -6.04 5.78
CA ILE A 149 4.13 -6.63 5.09
C ILE A 149 4.09 -6.33 3.59
N HIS A 150 2.90 -6.42 2.97
CA HIS A 150 2.68 -6.04 1.58
C HIS A 150 3.09 -4.58 1.33
N SER A 151 2.73 -3.66 2.22
CA SER A 151 3.10 -2.24 2.13
C SER A 151 4.61 -2.03 2.26
N ILE A 152 5.28 -2.71 3.20
CA ILE A 152 6.75 -2.64 3.36
C ILE A 152 7.43 -3.16 2.08
N ARG A 153 7.05 -4.36 1.61
CA ARG A 153 7.61 -4.95 0.40
C ARG A 153 7.32 -4.12 -0.84
N GLY A 154 6.14 -3.46 -0.88
CA GLY A 154 5.74 -2.53 -1.95
C GLY A 154 6.69 -1.35 -2.15
N VAL A 155 7.54 -1.05 -1.16
CA VAL A 155 8.61 -0.05 -1.26
C VAL A 155 9.98 -0.69 -1.46
N VAL A 156 10.27 -1.76 -0.73
CA VAL A 156 11.59 -2.43 -0.77
C VAL A 156 11.83 -3.13 -2.13
N ARG A 157 10.83 -3.87 -2.66
CA ARG A 157 10.97 -4.59 -3.94
C ARG A 157 11.30 -3.67 -5.12
N PRO A 158 10.59 -2.53 -5.34
CA PRO A 158 10.95 -1.60 -6.40
C PRO A 158 12.32 -0.93 -6.19
N ALA A 159 12.73 -0.68 -4.95
CA ALA A 159 14.08 -0.15 -4.67
C ALA A 159 15.16 -1.15 -5.11
N PHE A 160 14.98 -2.44 -4.82
CA PHE A 160 15.88 -3.49 -5.31
C PHE A 160 15.78 -3.71 -6.82
N ARG A 161 14.63 -3.43 -7.46
CA ARG A 161 14.54 -3.43 -8.93
C ARG A 161 15.41 -2.32 -9.51
N MET A 162 15.34 -1.11 -8.97
CA MET A 162 16.23 -0.01 -9.36
C MET A 162 17.70 -0.39 -9.19
N ALA A 163 18.06 -1.10 -8.11
CA ALA A 163 19.44 -1.55 -7.92
C ALA A 163 19.90 -2.57 -8.98
N VAL A 164 18.98 -3.37 -9.54
CA VAL A 164 19.28 -4.25 -10.69
C VAL A 164 19.43 -3.43 -11.96
N GLU A 165 18.56 -2.44 -12.19
CA GLU A 165 18.59 -1.55 -13.35
C GLU A 165 19.80 -0.62 -13.34
N ASP A 166 20.33 -0.26 -12.15
CA ASP A 166 21.57 0.51 -11.92
C ASP A 166 22.82 -0.38 -11.90
N ASP A 167 22.75 -1.66 -12.25
CA ASP A 167 23.86 -2.64 -12.22
C ASP A 167 24.58 -2.76 -10.86
N LEU A 168 23.90 -2.45 -9.77
CA LEU A 168 24.42 -2.60 -8.41
C LEU A 168 24.35 -4.05 -7.90
N ILE A 169 23.38 -4.82 -8.38
CA ILE A 169 23.15 -6.23 -8.05
C ILE A 169 22.60 -6.99 -9.24
N ARG A 170 22.87 -8.30 -9.36
CA ARG A 170 22.42 -9.13 -10.50
C ARG A 170 20.95 -9.48 -10.48
N LYS A 171 20.36 -9.67 -9.30
CA LYS A 171 18.98 -10.16 -9.13
C LYS A 171 18.33 -9.50 -7.93
N ASN A 172 17.03 -9.22 -8.05
CA ASN A 172 16.23 -8.71 -6.96
C ASN A 172 15.85 -9.85 -5.99
N PRO A 173 16.32 -9.84 -4.73
CA PRO A 173 16.01 -10.88 -3.75
C PRO A 173 14.54 -10.86 -3.28
N PHE A 174 13.79 -9.81 -3.59
CA PHE A 174 12.36 -9.67 -3.27
C PHE A 174 11.44 -10.01 -4.44
N ASP A 175 11.98 -10.55 -5.55
CA ASP A 175 11.19 -10.88 -6.74
C ASP A 175 10.60 -12.29 -6.65
N PHE A 176 9.52 -12.40 -5.87
CA PHE A 176 8.71 -13.61 -5.68
C PHE A 176 7.26 -13.21 -5.34
N GLU A 177 6.34 -14.15 -5.44
CA GLU A 177 4.95 -13.93 -5.01
C GLU A 177 4.84 -13.97 -3.49
N LEU A 178 4.26 -12.92 -2.90
CA LEU A 178 4.16 -12.79 -1.45
C LEU A 178 3.30 -13.89 -0.81
N ALA A 179 2.20 -14.25 -1.47
CA ALA A 179 1.27 -15.29 -1.00
C ALA A 179 1.91 -16.69 -0.89
N THR A 180 3.05 -16.94 -1.58
CA THR A 180 3.78 -18.21 -1.46
C THR A 180 4.70 -18.27 -0.24
N VAL A 181 4.88 -17.15 0.47
CA VAL A 181 5.85 -17.02 1.57
C VAL A 181 5.18 -16.77 2.91
N ILE A 182 4.12 -15.94 2.94
CA ILE A 182 3.38 -15.59 4.15
C ILE A 182 1.88 -15.85 3.96
N VAL A 183 1.20 -16.15 5.05
CA VAL A 183 -0.24 -16.38 5.04
C VAL A 183 -1.00 -15.08 4.84
N ASN A 184 -1.96 -15.06 3.91
CA ASN A 184 -2.85 -13.92 3.76
C ASN A 184 -3.93 -13.95 4.84
N ASP A 185 -3.67 -13.24 5.94
CA ASP A 185 -4.58 -13.04 7.07
C ASP A 185 -5.46 -11.79 6.93
N SER A 186 -5.51 -11.21 5.72
CA SER A 186 -6.31 -10.02 5.47
C SER A 186 -7.79 -10.34 5.64
N VAL A 187 -8.45 -9.69 6.57
CA VAL A 187 -9.90 -9.76 6.69
C VAL A 187 -10.51 -9.03 5.50
N THR A 188 -11.19 -9.79 4.64
CA THR A 188 -11.96 -9.20 3.55
C THR A 188 -13.09 -8.39 4.18
N ARG A 189 -13.18 -7.12 3.85
CA ARG A 189 -14.30 -6.28 4.29
C ARG A 189 -15.49 -6.65 3.44
N GLU A 190 -16.38 -7.44 3.99
CA GLU A 190 -17.58 -7.89 3.31
C GLU A 190 -18.69 -6.83 3.35
N ALA A 191 -19.52 -6.84 2.33
CA ALA A 191 -20.78 -6.12 2.34
C ALA A 191 -21.69 -6.69 3.44
N ILE A 192 -22.42 -5.83 4.13
CA ILE A 192 -23.42 -6.28 5.10
C ILE A 192 -24.73 -6.67 4.38
N SER A 193 -25.53 -7.51 5.02
CA SER A 193 -26.84 -7.91 4.50
C SER A 193 -27.82 -6.72 4.50
N ARG A 194 -28.85 -6.79 3.66
CA ARG A 194 -29.93 -5.78 3.64
C ARG A 194 -30.62 -5.66 5.00
N GLU A 195 -30.70 -6.74 5.75
CA GLU A 195 -31.29 -6.73 7.08
C GLU A 195 -30.37 -6.02 8.09
N GLN A 196 -29.08 -6.29 8.06
CA GLN A 196 -28.10 -5.60 8.91
C GLN A 196 -28.05 -4.09 8.60
N GLU A 197 -28.10 -3.70 7.31
CA GLU A 197 -28.20 -2.30 6.90
C GLU A 197 -29.45 -1.64 7.48
N ARG A 198 -30.61 -2.30 7.36
CA ARG A 198 -31.89 -1.79 7.87
C ARG A 198 -31.86 -1.63 9.39
N ARG A 199 -31.35 -2.63 10.12
CA ARG A 199 -31.23 -2.57 11.59
C ARG A 199 -30.30 -1.45 12.03
N PHE A 200 -29.17 -1.31 11.37
CA PHE A 200 -28.19 -0.26 11.66
C PHE A 200 -28.79 1.14 11.42
N LEU A 201 -29.41 1.36 10.27
CA LEU A 201 -30.05 2.66 9.94
C LEU A 201 -31.21 2.98 10.88
N LYS A 202 -32.06 2.00 11.22
CA LYS A 202 -33.16 2.17 12.18
C LYS A 202 -32.62 2.58 13.55
N PHE A 203 -31.61 1.91 14.05
CA PHE A 203 -31.00 2.26 15.33
C PHE A 203 -30.47 3.70 15.36
N ILE A 204 -29.77 4.13 14.30
CA ILE A 204 -29.28 5.51 14.20
C ILE A 204 -30.42 6.50 14.21
N GLN A 205 -31.51 6.23 13.49
CA GLN A 205 -32.67 7.11 13.39
C GLN A 205 -33.36 7.30 14.75
N GLU A 206 -33.46 6.23 15.54
CA GLU A 206 -34.12 6.21 16.85
C GLU A 206 -33.20 6.72 17.98
N ASP A 207 -31.91 6.75 17.79
CA ASP A 207 -30.97 7.19 18.82
C ASP A 207 -30.89 8.72 18.91
N TRP A 208 -31.15 9.26 20.12
CA TRP A 208 -31.17 10.71 20.35
C TRP A 208 -29.84 11.41 20.03
N HIS A 209 -28.70 10.73 20.18
CA HIS A 209 -27.37 11.29 19.90
C HIS A 209 -26.95 11.13 18.44
N PHE A 210 -27.19 9.96 17.84
CA PHE A 210 -26.70 9.63 16.52
C PHE A 210 -27.64 9.99 15.39
N SER A 211 -28.93 10.28 15.68
CA SER A 211 -29.93 10.67 14.67
C SER A 211 -29.52 11.87 13.80
N ARG A 212 -28.70 12.77 14.34
CA ARG A 212 -28.13 13.90 13.60
C ARG A 212 -27.21 13.50 12.44
N TYR A 213 -26.70 12.27 12.42
CA TYR A 213 -25.80 11.74 11.39
C TYR A 213 -26.52 10.78 10.44
N TYR A 214 -27.81 10.49 10.69
CA TYR A 214 -28.59 9.54 9.93
C TYR A 214 -28.54 9.83 8.43
N GLU A 215 -28.86 11.06 8.04
CA GLU A 215 -28.92 11.46 6.63
C GLU A 215 -27.57 11.25 5.92
N GLY A 216 -26.48 11.61 6.56
CA GLY A 216 -25.11 11.42 6.00
C GLY A 216 -24.75 9.95 5.85
N ILE A 217 -25.05 9.13 6.85
CA ILE A 217 -24.81 7.68 6.82
C ILE A 217 -25.69 7.00 5.77
N PHE A 218 -26.97 7.41 5.65
CA PHE A 218 -27.87 6.92 4.62
C PHE A 218 -27.34 7.23 3.21
N ILE A 219 -26.89 8.46 2.96
CA ILE A 219 -26.29 8.86 1.70
C ILE A 219 -25.08 7.98 1.35
N LEU A 220 -24.20 7.68 2.30
CA LEU A 220 -23.05 6.80 2.09
C LEU A 220 -23.47 5.38 1.65
N PHE A 221 -24.53 4.82 2.23
CA PHE A 221 -25.08 3.52 1.81
C PHE A 221 -25.77 3.55 0.44
N LYS A 222 -26.35 4.69 0.04
CA LYS A 222 -27.15 4.79 -1.19
C LYS A 222 -26.42 5.40 -2.38
N THR A 223 -25.16 5.83 -2.21
CA THR A 223 -24.39 6.45 -3.29
C THR A 223 -23.03 5.78 -3.52
N GLY A 224 -22.52 5.01 -2.56
CA GLY A 224 -21.23 4.38 -2.62
C GLY A 224 -20.04 5.34 -2.71
N MET A 225 -20.21 6.63 -2.39
CA MET A 225 -19.12 7.60 -2.37
C MET A 225 -18.01 7.19 -1.39
N ARG A 226 -16.77 7.61 -1.68
CA ARG A 226 -15.69 7.53 -0.69
C ARG A 226 -15.93 8.53 0.44
N ILE A 227 -15.58 8.17 1.65
CA ILE A 227 -15.79 9.07 2.81
C ILE A 227 -15.10 10.42 2.63
N SER A 228 -13.92 10.47 2.04
CA SER A 228 -13.21 11.74 1.76
C SER A 228 -13.92 12.61 0.71
N GLU A 229 -14.54 11.98 -0.30
CA GLU A 229 -15.40 12.66 -1.28
C GLU A 229 -16.64 13.25 -0.58
N PHE A 230 -17.32 12.44 0.24
CA PHE A 230 -18.48 12.90 1.02
C PHE A 230 -18.13 14.05 1.97
N CYS A 231 -17.01 13.98 2.68
CA CYS A 231 -16.54 15.06 3.54
C CYS A 231 -16.23 16.35 2.77
N GLY A 232 -15.79 16.22 1.51
CA GLY A 232 -15.53 17.35 0.62
C GLY A 232 -16.76 18.03 0.08
N LEU A 233 -17.94 17.39 0.09
CA LEU A 233 -19.14 17.97 -0.48
C LEU A 233 -19.49 19.30 0.14
N THR A 234 -19.79 20.27 -0.73
CA THR A 234 -20.34 21.58 -0.40
C THR A 234 -21.76 21.71 -0.93
N LYS A 235 -22.47 22.76 -0.54
CA LYS A 235 -23.80 23.06 -1.09
C LYS A 235 -23.82 23.13 -2.62
N LYS A 236 -22.71 23.56 -3.25
CA LYS A 236 -22.57 23.71 -4.71
C LYS A 236 -22.48 22.36 -5.44
N ASN A 237 -22.08 21.29 -4.75
CA ASN A 237 -21.96 19.97 -5.34
C ASN A 237 -23.30 19.24 -5.50
N ILE A 238 -24.40 19.77 -4.92
CA ILE A 238 -25.71 19.15 -4.92
C ILE A 238 -26.59 19.86 -5.95
N ASP A 239 -26.77 19.25 -7.10
CA ASP A 239 -27.61 19.75 -8.17
C ASP A 239 -29.05 19.17 -8.05
N PHE A 240 -29.91 19.90 -7.38
CA PHE A 240 -31.31 19.52 -7.21
C PHE A 240 -32.13 19.58 -8.52
N LYS A 241 -31.73 20.43 -9.47
CA LYS A 241 -32.40 20.58 -10.74
C LYS A 241 -32.22 19.33 -11.62
N HIS A 242 -30.99 18.85 -11.71
CA HIS A 242 -30.64 17.65 -12.48
C HIS A 242 -30.60 16.38 -11.62
N ARG A 243 -30.95 16.46 -10.34
CA ARG A 243 -30.94 15.36 -9.37
C ARG A 243 -29.65 14.57 -9.39
N CYS A 244 -28.48 15.26 -9.25
CA CYS A 244 -27.19 14.62 -9.20
C CYS A 244 -26.26 15.27 -8.19
N ILE A 245 -25.30 14.47 -7.73
CA ILE A 245 -24.18 14.89 -6.89
C ILE A 245 -22.96 15.01 -7.79
N VAL A 246 -22.30 16.16 -7.78
CA VAL A 246 -21.04 16.37 -8.52
C VAL A 246 -19.89 16.03 -7.58
N VAL A 247 -19.15 14.98 -7.91
CA VAL A 247 -17.92 14.57 -7.19
C VAL A 247 -16.74 14.98 -8.03
N ASP A 248 -16.02 16.02 -7.63
CA ASP A 248 -14.89 16.61 -8.35
C ASP A 248 -13.68 16.85 -7.43
N HIS A 249 -13.83 16.63 -6.13
CA HIS A 249 -12.76 16.78 -5.15
C HIS A 249 -13.02 15.92 -3.91
N GLN A 250 -12.02 15.87 -3.05
CA GLN A 250 -12.09 15.22 -1.74
C GLN A 250 -11.47 16.12 -0.66
N LEU A 251 -11.98 16.01 0.56
CA LEU A 251 -11.41 16.65 1.74
C LEU A 251 -10.61 15.63 2.54
N ILE A 252 -9.35 15.94 2.79
CA ILE A 252 -8.47 15.16 3.66
C ILE A 252 -7.89 16.01 4.78
N ARG A 253 -7.43 15.37 5.84
CA ARG A 253 -6.62 16.00 6.87
C ARG A 253 -5.25 15.32 6.88
N THR A 254 -4.20 16.13 6.67
CA THR A 254 -2.81 15.65 6.64
C THR A 254 -2.33 15.20 8.03
N ALA A 255 -1.18 14.53 8.08
CA ALA A 255 -0.52 14.17 9.33
C ALA A 255 -0.15 15.41 10.19
N LYS A 256 0.01 16.57 9.56
CA LYS A 256 0.22 17.88 10.24
C LYS A 256 -1.09 18.53 10.72
N MET A 257 -2.21 17.81 10.63
CA MET A 257 -3.54 18.29 11.03
C MET A 257 -4.11 19.41 10.15
N GLU A 258 -3.55 19.61 8.96
CA GLU A 258 -4.01 20.60 7.97
C GLU A 258 -5.15 20.02 7.15
N TYR A 259 -6.15 20.85 6.84
CA TYR A 259 -7.26 20.48 5.96
C TYR A 259 -6.90 20.82 4.52
N VAL A 260 -7.01 19.86 3.62
CA VAL A 260 -6.60 20.02 2.24
C VAL A 260 -7.71 19.49 1.32
N ILE A 261 -8.02 20.26 0.28
CA ILE A 261 -8.82 19.79 -0.85
C ILE A 261 -7.86 19.17 -1.87
N GLU A 262 -8.13 17.93 -2.25
CA GLU A 262 -7.43 17.25 -3.32
C GLU A 262 -8.39 16.92 -4.46
N GLU A 263 -7.93 17.09 -5.68
CA GLU A 263 -8.60 16.54 -6.85
C GLU A 263 -8.56 15.00 -6.85
N PRO A 264 -9.51 14.32 -7.53
CA PRO A 264 -9.44 12.87 -7.70
C PRO A 264 -8.13 12.45 -8.35
N LYS A 265 -7.69 11.21 -8.05
CA LYS A 265 -6.43 10.67 -8.60
C LYS A 265 -6.48 10.39 -10.10
N THR A 266 -7.67 10.20 -10.62
CA THR A 266 -7.93 9.80 -12.01
C THR A 266 -9.16 10.54 -12.52
N GLU A 267 -9.28 10.71 -13.83
CA GLU A 267 -10.46 11.30 -14.48
C GLU A 267 -11.77 10.60 -14.07
N SER A 268 -11.73 9.27 -13.91
CA SER A 268 -12.86 8.49 -13.43
C SER A 268 -13.29 8.82 -11.99
N GLY A 269 -12.45 9.53 -11.24
CA GLY A 269 -12.80 10.06 -9.92
C GLY A 269 -13.78 11.24 -9.99
N THR A 270 -13.70 12.06 -11.06
CA THR A 270 -14.64 13.15 -11.33
C THR A 270 -15.86 12.58 -12.03
N ARG A 271 -17.02 12.68 -11.37
CA ARG A 271 -18.24 12.06 -11.86
C ARG A 271 -19.50 12.69 -11.28
N LYS A 272 -20.63 12.43 -11.93
CA LYS A 272 -21.96 12.77 -11.42
C LYS A 272 -22.67 11.51 -10.94
N ILE A 273 -23.13 11.50 -9.72
CA ILE A 273 -23.90 10.39 -9.13
C ILE A 273 -25.38 10.80 -9.13
N PRO A 274 -26.30 10.04 -9.77
CA PRO A 274 -27.70 10.34 -9.73
C PRO A 274 -28.26 10.18 -8.32
N MET A 275 -29.18 11.05 -7.91
CA MET A 275 -29.85 10.99 -6.63
C MET A 275 -31.21 10.31 -6.76
N THR A 276 -31.49 9.34 -5.87
CA THR A 276 -32.84 8.87 -5.65
C THR A 276 -33.62 9.90 -4.84
N PRO A 277 -34.97 9.86 -4.86
CA PRO A 277 -35.80 10.79 -4.08
C PRO A 277 -35.46 10.82 -2.59
N GLU A 278 -35.08 9.65 -2.02
CA GLU A 278 -34.71 9.53 -0.60
C GLU A 278 -33.37 10.21 -0.33
N VAL A 279 -32.39 10.06 -1.23
CA VAL A 279 -31.09 10.73 -1.12
C VAL A 279 -31.27 12.26 -1.25
N GLU A 280 -32.12 12.70 -2.17
CA GLU A 280 -32.44 14.12 -2.31
C GLU A 280 -33.08 14.67 -1.02
N ALA A 281 -34.05 13.95 -0.44
CA ALA A 281 -34.68 14.32 0.82
C ALA A 281 -33.67 14.43 1.97
N CYS A 282 -32.68 13.50 2.04
CA CYS A 282 -31.60 13.58 3.02
C CYS A 282 -30.76 14.85 2.84
N PHE A 283 -30.36 15.21 1.62
CA PHE A 283 -29.61 16.45 1.39
C PHE A 283 -30.43 17.71 1.76
N ARG A 284 -31.72 17.76 1.41
CA ARG A 284 -32.58 18.87 1.83
C ARG A 284 -32.66 18.97 3.34
N THR A 285 -32.75 17.85 4.05
CA THR A 285 -32.77 17.81 5.52
C THR A 285 -31.44 18.30 6.10
N ILE A 286 -30.32 17.83 5.56
CA ILE A 286 -28.98 18.31 5.98
C ILE A 286 -28.87 19.83 5.83
N LEU A 287 -29.24 20.35 4.67
CA LEU A 287 -29.13 21.77 4.37
C LEU A 287 -30.08 22.62 5.24
N LYS A 288 -31.24 22.10 5.59
CA LYS A 288 -32.21 22.75 6.50
C LYS A 288 -31.71 22.76 7.95
N LYS A 289 -31.14 21.64 8.42
CA LYS A 289 -30.63 21.49 9.80
C LYS A 289 -29.25 22.12 10.00
N ARG A 290 -28.51 22.39 8.92
CA ARG A 290 -27.14 22.89 8.99
C ARG A 290 -27.12 24.27 9.64
N SER A 291 -26.46 24.38 10.77
CA SER A 291 -26.17 25.67 11.37
C SER A 291 -25.22 26.48 10.45
N THR A 292 -25.57 27.75 10.20
CA THR A 292 -24.68 28.66 9.48
C THR A 292 -23.75 29.30 10.50
N PRO A 293 -22.44 29.02 10.50
CA PRO A 293 -21.50 29.64 11.41
C PRO A 293 -21.34 31.13 11.08
N LYS A 294 -20.95 31.96 12.08
CA LYS A 294 -20.70 33.38 11.87
C LYS A 294 -19.64 33.61 10.77
N ILE A 295 -18.64 32.75 10.70
CA ILE A 295 -17.61 32.74 9.66
C ILE A 295 -17.60 31.34 9.06
N GLU A 296 -17.94 31.24 7.76
CA GLU A 296 -17.87 29.97 7.04
C GLU A 296 -16.41 29.52 6.88
N PRO A 297 -16.10 28.25 7.23
CA PRO A 297 -14.76 27.73 7.00
C PRO A 297 -14.47 27.64 5.51
N VAL A 298 -13.27 28.12 5.14
CA VAL A 298 -12.76 28.02 3.76
C VAL A 298 -11.58 27.08 3.76
N VAL A 299 -11.61 26.08 2.90
CA VAL A 299 -10.52 25.11 2.68
C VAL A 299 -10.28 24.99 1.18
N GLY A 300 -9.07 25.27 0.72
CA GLY A 300 -8.74 25.21 -0.72
C GLY A 300 -9.66 26.06 -1.60
N GLY A 301 -10.13 27.22 -1.09
CA GLY A 301 -11.09 28.09 -1.80
C GLY A 301 -12.55 27.64 -1.77
N LEU A 302 -12.85 26.49 -1.17
CA LEU A 302 -14.22 25.97 -1.04
C LEU A 302 -14.80 26.30 0.34
N SER A 303 -16.12 26.56 0.36
CA SER A 303 -16.89 26.84 1.57
C SER A 303 -18.29 26.21 1.47
N GLY A 304 -19.02 26.19 2.60
CA GLY A 304 -20.38 25.65 2.62
C GLY A 304 -20.40 24.12 2.71
N PHE A 305 -19.40 23.52 3.37
CA PHE A 305 -19.35 22.08 3.65
C PHE A 305 -20.58 21.60 4.39
N LEU A 306 -21.05 20.39 4.10
CA LEU A 306 -22.33 19.87 4.62
C LEU A 306 -22.33 19.66 6.13
N TYR A 307 -21.22 19.15 6.69
CA TYR A 307 -21.08 18.86 8.11
C TYR A 307 -19.88 19.58 8.71
N LEU A 308 -20.11 20.24 9.83
CA LEU A 308 -19.09 20.91 10.62
C LEU A 308 -18.95 20.24 12.00
N ASP A 309 -17.75 20.25 12.53
CA ASP A 309 -17.48 19.84 13.91
C ASP A 309 -17.87 20.93 14.92
N LYS A 310 -17.70 20.65 16.21
CA LYS A 310 -18.01 21.60 17.31
C LYS A 310 -17.19 22.91 17.25
N ASN A 311 -16.09 22.91 16.51
CA ASN A 311 -15.21 24.08 16.33
C ASN A 311 -15.50 24.83 15.02
N GLY A 312 -16.58 24.47 14.31
CA GLY A 312 -16.96 25.06 13.03
C GLY A 312 -16.06 24.66 11.87
N ARG A 313 -15.25 23.60 12.00
CA ARG A 313 -14.40 23.06 10.92
C ARG A 313 -15.12 21.94 10.17
N PRO A 314 -14.84 21.74 8.87
CA PRO A 314 -15.43 20.62 8.14
C PRO A 314 -15.09 19.27 8.79
N MET A 315 -16.09 18.39 8.89
CA MET A 315 -15.85 17.05 9.39
C MET A 315 -15.07 16.23 8.34
N VAL A 316 -14.02 15.54 8.79
CA VAL A 316 -13.16 14.67 7.96
C VAL A 316 -13.44 13.20 8.24
N ALA A 317 -12.91 12.30 7.39
CA ALA A 317 -13.11 10.85 7.46
C ALA A 317 -12.97 10.27 8.88
N LEU A 318 -11.96 10.72 9.65
CA LEU A 318 -11.73 10.25 11.02
C LEU A 318 -12.91 10.50 11.98
N HIS A 319 -13.64 11.60 11.80
CA HIS A 319 -14.83 11.87 12.63
C HIS A 319 -15.93 10.82 12.33
N TRP A 320 -16.18 10.57 11.06
CA TRP A 320 -17.15 9.57 10.63
C TRP A 320 -16.77 8.16 11.06
N GLU A 321 -15.51 7.75 10.89
CA GLU A 321 -15.01 6.45 11.33
C GLU A 321 -15.27 6.22 12.82
N LYS A 322 -15.00 7.22 13.66
CA LYS A 322 -15.30 7.15 15.10
C LYS A 322 -16.80 7.07 15.40
N TYR A 323 -17.63 7.81 14.68
CA TYR A 323 -19.09 7.70 14.87
C TYR A 323 -19.59 6.33 14.47
N PHE A 324 -19.16 5.76 13.36
CA PHE A 324 -19.51 4.39 12.98
C PHE A 324 -19.09 3.38 14.06
N GLU A 325 -17.88 3.51 14.59
CA GLU A 325 -17.38 2.66 15.68
C GLU A 325 -18.27 2.76 16.92
N HIS A 326 -18.54 3.97 17.41
CA HIS A 326 -19.38 4.18 18.58
C HIS A 326 -20.84 3.74 18.37
N ILE A 327 -21.39 3.89 17.17
CA ILE A 327 -22.75 3.43 16.85
C ILE A 327 -22.81 1.90 16.94
N VAL A 328 -21.87 1.19 16.31
CA VAL A 328 -21.82 -0.28 16.33
C VAL A 328 -21.59 -0.77 17.76
N GLU A 329 -20.68 -0.18 18.51
CA GLU A 329 -20.44 -0.53 19.92
C GLU A 329 -21.70 -0.34 20.78
N LYS A 330 -22.40 0.78 20.62
CA LYS A 330 -23.62 1.05 21.37
C LYS A 330 -24.74 0.07 20.96
N TYR A 331 -24.89 -0.22 19.67
CA TYR A 331 -25.84 -1.20 19.18
C TYR A 331 -25.58 -2.58 19.80
N ASN A 332 -24.34 -3.07 19.72
CA ASN A 332 -23.96 -4.41 20.22
C ASN A 332 -24.04 -4.53 21.76
N LYS A 333 -23.96 -3.41 22.49
CA LYS A 333 -24.25 -3.38 23.94
C LYS A 333 -25.75 -3.41 24.23
N THR A 334 -26.59 -2.98 23.31
CA THR A 334 -28.03 -2.84 23.51
C THR A 334 -28.80 -4.08 23.05
N TYR A 335 -28.37 -4.72 21.99
CA TYR A 335 -29.06 -5.84 21.35
C TYR A 335 -28.25 -7.12 21.41
N LYS A 336 -28.95 -8.28 21.59
CA LYS A 336 -28.31 -9.60 21.63
C LYS A 336 -27.70 -10.01 20.28
N GLU A 337 -28.31 -9.57 19.19
CA GLU A 337 -27.90 -9.88 17.84
C GLU A 337 -26.93 -8.80 17.35
N GLU A 338 -25.65 -9.13 17.39
CA GLU A 338 -24.58 -8.17 17.10
C GLU A 338 -24.53 -7.79 15.60
N LEU A 339 -24.14 -6.56 15.35
CA LEU A 339 -23.76 -6.10 14.02
C LEU A 339 -22.24 -6.29 13.82
N PRO A 340 -21.81 -6.67 12.62
CA PRO A 340 -20.40 -6.70 12.28
C PRO A 340 -19.80 -5.29 12.31
N LYS A 341 -18.49 -5.20 12.20
CA LYS A 341 -17.82 -3.89 12.08
C LYS A 341 -18.29 -3.16 10.82
N ILE A 342 -19.06 -2.10 11.00
CA ILE A 342 -19.55 -1.24 9.91
C ILE A 342 -18.67 0.02 9.87
N THR A 343 -18.22 0.39 8.68
CA THR A 343 -17.40 1.59 8.43
C THR A 343 -17.91 2.28 7.17
N PRO A 344 -17.55 3.54 6.89
CA PRO A 344 -17.88 4.18 5.63
C PRO A 344 -17.45 3.36 4.39
N HIS A 345 -16.38 2.61 4.50
CA HIS A 345 -15.91 1.73 3.42
C HIS A 345 -16.82 0.51 3.23
N VAL A 346 -17.37 -0.03 4.33
CA VAL A 346 -18.36 -1.10 4.29
C VAL A 346 -19.66 -0.59 3.63
N CYS A 347 -20.09 0.65 3.90
CA CYS A 347 -21.24 1.25 3.20
C CYS A 347 -21.04 1.26 1.68
N ARG A 348 -19.87 1.66 1.23
CA ARG A 348 -19.50 1.67 -0.18
C ARG A 348 -19.45 0.26 -0.78
N HIS A 349 -18.89 -0.73 -0.08
CA HIS A 349 -18.92 -2.14 -0.50
C HIS A 349 -20.35 -2.68 -0.58
N THR A 350 -21.17 -2.38 0.41
CA THR A 350 -22.58 -2.79 0.45
C THR A 350 -23.37 -2.21 -0.73
N PHE A 351 -23.18 -0.91 -1.04
CA PHE A 351 -23.77 -0.30 -2.22
C PHE A 351 -23.33 -1.02 -3.50
N CYS A 352 -22.02 -1.23 -3.68
CA CYS A 352 -21.48 -1.89 -4.86
C CYS A 352 -22.07 -3.30 -5.03
N SER A 353 -22.09 -4.11 -3.96
CA SER A 353 -22.65 -5.47 -3.97
C SER A 353 -24.16 -5.48 -4.23
N ASN A 354 -24.91 -4.56 -3.63
CA ASN A 354 -26.35 -4.46 -3.85
C ASN A 354 -26.69 -4.07 -5.29
N MET A 355 -25.92 -3.15 -5.90
CA MET A 355 -26.10 -2.75 -7.29
C MET A 355 -25.74 -3.88 -8.26
N ALA A 356 -24.65 -4.59 -7.99
CA ALA A 356 -24.24 -5.76 -8.76
C ALA A 356 -25.31 -6.86 -8.73
N ARG A 357 -25.81 -7.24 -7.55
CA ARG A 357 -26.90 -8.22 -7.39
C ARG A 357 -28.21 -7.78 -8.01
N SER A 358 -28.45 -6.47 -8.12
CA SER A 358 -29.63 -5.94 -8.81
C SER A 358 -29.46 -5.89 -10.34
N GLY A 359 -28.38 -6.45 -10.90
CA GLY A 359 -28.14 -6.52 -12.33
C GLY A 359 -27.69 -5.21 -12.98
N MET A 360 -27.10 -4.28 -12.20
CA MET A 360 -26.55 -3.06 -12.79
C MET A 360 -25.40 -3.40 -13.72
N ASN A 361 -25.35 -2.78 -14.91
CA ASN A 361 -24.25 -2.97 -15.84
C ASN A 361 -22.90 -2.64 -15.16
N PRO A 362 -21.87 -3.53 -15.26
CA PRO A 362 -20.58 -3.33 -14.62
C PRO A 362 -19.87 -2.02 -14.97
N LYS A 363 -20.00 -1.53 -16.22
CA LYS A 363 -19.44 -0.24 -16.65
C LYS A 363 -20.15 0.94 -16.01
N THR A 364 -21.47 0.87 -15.87
CA THR A 364 -22.26 1.88 -15.16
C THR A 364 -21.88 1.91 -13.68
N LEU A 365 -21.74 0.74 -13.06
CA LEU A 365 -21.31 0.64 -11.67
C LEU A 365 -19.87 1.14 -11.49
N GLN A 366 -18.96 0.82 -12.40
CA GLN A 366 -17.59 1.35 -12.42
C GLN A 366 -17.60 2.88 -12.42
N TYR A 367 -18.43 3.49 -13.28
CA TYR A 367 -18.55 4.94 -13.37
C TYR A 367 -19.08 5.55 -12.07
N ILE A 368 -20.19 5.04 -11.52
CA ILE A 368 -20.77 5.54 -10.26
C ILE A 368 -19.79 5.42 -9.10
N MET A 369 -19.07 4.28 -9.02
CA MET A 369 -18.08 4.03 -7.99
C MET A 369 -16.79 4.86 -8.20
N GLY A 370 -16.51 5.33 -9.40
CA GLY A 370 -15.26 6.03 -9.72
C GLY A 370 -14.04 5.11 -9.56
N HIS A 371 -14.15 3.87 -10.05
CA HIS A 371 -13.04 2.94 -10.11
C HIS A 371 -12.25 3.14 -11.40
N SER A 372 -10.95 3.38 -11.30
CA SER A 372 -10.06 3.51 -12.47
C SER A 372 -9.88 2.19 -13.21
N ASP A 373 -9.91 1.07 -12.49
CA ASP A 373 -9.81 -0.28 -13.04
C ASP A 373 -11.13 -1.02 -12.88
N ILE A 374 -11.65 -1.58 -13.98
CA ILE A 374 -12.89 -2.36 -14.02
C ILE A 374 -12.78 -3.64 -13.17
N SER A 375 -11.58 -4.21 -13.02
CA SER A 375 -11.35 -5.42 -12.23
C SER A 375 -11.82 -5.26 -10.78
N VAL A 376 -11.66 -4.06 -10.21
CA VAL A 376 -12.14 -3.73 -8.85
C VAL A 376 -13.66 -3.86 -8.75
N THR A 377 -14.38 -3.47 -9.81
CA THR A 377 -15.86 -3.61 -9.88
C THR A 377 -16.23 -5.06 -10.15
N LEU A 378 -15.58 -5.72 -11.11
CA LEU A 378 -15.88 -7.09 -11.50
C LEU A 378 -15.67 -8.09 -10.35
N ASN A 379 -14.72 -7.84 -9.46
CA ASN A 379 -14.53 -8.66 -8.25
C ASN A 379 -15.77 -8.71 -7.36
N THR A 380 -16.69 -7.74 -7.47
CA THR A 380 -17.97 -7.76 -6.74
C THR A 380 -18.98 -8.69 -7.41
N TYR A 381 -18.84 -8.94 -8.72
CA TYR A 381 -19.68 -9.86 -9.48
C TYR A 381 -19.26 -11.33 -9.39
N THR A 382 -18.07 -11.61 -8.87
CA THR A 382 -17.56 -13.00 -8.74
C THR A 382 -18.34 -13.86 -7.74
N HIS A 383 -19.20 -13.25 -6.92
CA HIS A 383 -20.07 -13.92 -5.96
C HIS A 383 -21.49 -14.19 -6.50
N LEU A 384 -21.75 -13.87 -7.79
CA LEU A 384 -23.02 -14.21 -8.44
C LEU A 384 -23.05 -15.70 -8.74
N GLY A 385 -24.09 -16.39 -8.25
CA GLY A 385 -24.28 -17.83 -8.42
C GLY A 385 -25.27 -18.17 -9.54
N PHE A 386 -25.62 -19.45 -9.61
CA PHE A 386 -26.61 -19.94 -10.57
C PHE A 386 -27.99 -19.24 -10.43
N GLU A 387 -28.44 -19.01 -9.21
CA GLU A 387 -29.73 -18.35 -8.93
C GLU A 387 -29.76 -16.92 -9.49
N ASP A 388 -28.66 -16.17 -9.36
CA ASP A 388 -28.54 -14.82 -9.92
C ASP A 388 -28.57 -14.86 -11.46
N ALA A 389 -27.86 -15.84 -12.05
CA ALA A 389 -27.84 -16.03 -13.51
C ALA A 389 -29.24 -16.41 -14.04
N GLU A 390 -29.96 -17.31 -13.35
CA GLU A 390 -31.34 -17.68 -13.72
C GLU A 390 -32.28 -16.48 -13.64
N ALA A 391 -32.23 -15.70 -12.58
CA ALA A 391 -33.03 -14.50 -12.41
C ALA A 391 -32.75 -13.46 -13.52
N GLU A 392 -31.49 -13.30 -13.92
CA GLU A 392 -31.11 -12.37 -14.98
C GLU A 392 -31.59 -12.82 -16.36
N VAL A 393 -31.41 -14.12 -16.69
CA VAL A 393 -31.93 -14.71 -17.94
C VAL A 393 -33.45 -14.54 -18.03
N ARG A 394 -34.17 -14.85 -16.95
CA ARG A 394 -35.67 -14.63 -16.91
C ARG A 394 -36.02 -13.17 -17.14
N ARG A 395 -35.29 -12.24 -16.51
CA ARG A 395 -35.56 -10.80 -16.69
C ARG A 395 -35.31 -10.33 -18.12
N ILE A 396 -34.25 -10.78 -18.77
CA ILE A 396 -33.93 -10.41 -20.16
C ILE A 396 -34.90 -11.04 -21.17
N CYS A 397 -35.30 -12.29 -20.92
CA CYS A 397 -36.24 -12.98 -21.81
C CYS A 397 -37.71 -12.55 -21.62
N ALA A 398 -38.03 -11.88 -20.54
CA ALA A 398 -39.42 -11.39 -20.27
C ALA A 398 -39.68 -9.94 -20.72
N GLY A 399 -38.67 -9.24 -21.19
CA GLY A 399 -38.76 -7.88 -21.74
C GLY A 399 -38.44 -7.83 -23.20
#